data_5902bc50c3bc4a357466b8af1d546be8
#
_entry.id   5902bc50c3bc4a357466b8af1d546be8
#
_cell.length_a   1.000
_cell.length_b   1.000
_cell.length_c   1.000
_cell.angle_alpha   90.00
_cell.angle_beta   90.00
_cell.angle_gamma   90.00
#
_symmetry.space_group_name_H-M   'P 1'
#
loop_
_entity.id
_entity.type
_entity.pdbx_description
1 polymer ?
#
loop_
_entity_poly.entity_id
_entity_poly.type
_entity_poly.pdbx_seq_one_letter_code
_entity_poly.pdbx_strand_id
1 'polypeptide(L)'
;MNTPIYILGGHQTDFSKAWSRHGQDISDIMRETTLGALNQAQVEPTQIQSIHVGNAFGELQRQQAHLGAMVAQVVPELWGAPAMRHEGACASSSLALLTAMAEIEAGRYDCVLVLGAEEFKNTDGNTASVNQNAAGWQGREGFDCTYMWPAAFGRVAQEYERRYGLDRRHLNRIAEINYGNAKRNPLSQTRHWQFNELSFTDDDQANPVIEPGTRRQDCGQITDGGCAVVIASARFAQEHARRTGQSLDAMARISGWGHRNAGLRLLDKFERSAQEPYVFPHLRQALEDAWQRAGVAGVRAMDGIETHDCFTTTEYVAIDHLGLTPPGQSWQAVEDGTIAPGGACPINMSGGLIGCGHPVGATGSRMVWDAARQVTGQAGEM
;
A
#
# COMPACT_ATOMS: atom_id res chain seq x y z
N MET A 1 -2.27 0.20 -27.92
CA MET A 1 -1.72 -1.05 -27.29
C MET A 1 -0.85 -0.57 -26.15
N ASN A 2 -1.14 -0.98 -24.92
CA ASN A 2 -0.28 -0.61 -23.79
C ASN A 2 1.08 -1.30 -23.96
N THR A 3 2.16 -0.54 -23.84
CA THR A 3 3.53 -1.08 -23.81
C THR A 3 3.64 -1.99 -22.57
N PRO A 4 3.98 -3.28 -22.70
CA PRO A 4 4.15 -4.15 -21.54
C PRO A 4 5.26 -3.63 -20.64
N ILE A 5 4.97 -3.54 -19.34
CA ILE A 5 5.91 -3.13 -18.29
C ILE A 5 6.12 -4.29 -17.35
N TYR A 6 7.38 -4.64 -17.10
CA TYR A 6 7.79 -5.76 -16.28
C TYR A 6 8.41 -5.28 -14.97
N ILE A 7 8.19 -6.03 -13.90
CA ILE A 7 8.86 -5.86 -12.62
C ILE A 7 10.02 -6.85 -12.62
N LEU A 8 11.25 -6.32 -12.65
CA LEU A 8 12.47 -7.14 -12.69
C LEU A 8 12.83 -7.67 -11.31
N GLY A 9 12.47 -6.94 -10.27
CA GLY A 9 12.74 -7.27 -8.89
C GLY A 9 12.37 -6.15 -7.94
N GLY A 10 12.49 -6.40 -6.66
CA GLY A 10 12.21 -5.42 -5.62
C GLY A 10 12.75 -5.84 -4.26
N HIS A 11 12.63 -4.93 -3.30
CA HIS A 11 13.05 -5.18 -1.93
C HIS A 11 12.20 -4.39 -0.94
N GLN A 12 11.82 -5.04 0.15
CA GLN A 12 11.16 -4.44 1.30
C GLN A 12 12.09 -4.57 2.52
N THR A 13 12.23 -3.50 3.28
CA THR A 13 12.92 -3.53 4.57
C THR A 13 12.09 -4.27 5.63
N ASP A 14 12.71 -4.68 6.73
CA ASP A 14 11.97 -5.24 7.88
C ASP A 14 11.16 -4.14 8.58
N PHE A 15 9.83 -4.18 8.48
CA PHE A 15 8.93 -3.18 9.06
C PHE A 15 8.81 -3.25 10.58
N SER A 16 9.31 -4.31 11.23
CA SER A 16 9.40 -4.34 12.70
C SER A 16 10.50 -3.44 13.25
N LYS A 17 11.49 -3.07 12.41
CA LYS A 17 12.64 -2.26 12.81
C LYS A 17 12.22 -0.82 13.11
N ALA A 18 12.72 -0.29 14.23
CA ALA A 18 12.66 1.14 14.54
C ALA A 18 14.05 1.73 14.28
N TRP A 19 14.22 2.35 13.11
CA TRP A 19 15.53 2.77 12.60
C TRP A 19 16.21 3.79 13.52
N SER A 20 15.48 4.78 14.01
CA SER A 20 15.99 5.81 14.92
C SER A 20 16.57 5.25 16.22
N ARG A 21 16.06 4.11 16.71
CA ARG A 21 16.61 3.45 17.91
C ARG A 21 17.99 2.83 17.68
N HIS A 22 18.39 2.67 16.43
CA HIS A 22 19.69 2.17 16.02
C HIS A 22 20.63 3.27 15.51
N GLY A 23 20.27 4.55 15.72
CA GLY A 23 21.04 5.69 15.22
C GLY A 23 20.98 5.85 13.71
N GLN A 24 20.00 5.24 13.07
CA GLN A 24 19.74 5.27 11.63
C GLN A 24 18.56 6.18 11.31
N ASP A 25 18.46 6.61 10.05
CA ASP A 25 17.40 7.50 9.61
C ASP A 25 16.84 7.13 8.22
N ILE A 26 16.04 8.02 7.65
CA ILE A 26 15.40 7.81 6.34
C ILE A 26 16.43 7.56 5.22
N SER A 27 17.64 8.11 5.33
CA SER A 27 18.69 7.89 4.34
C SER A 27 19.20 6.43 4.35
N ASP A 28 19.30 5.82 5.53
CA ASP A 28 19.64 4.40 5.68
C ASP A 28 18.52 3.50 5.15
N ILE A 29 17.25 3.87 5.41
CA ILE A 29 16.09 3.18 4.83
C ILE A 29 16.18 3.20 3.31
N MET A 30 16.38 4.38 2.72
CA MET A 30 16.47 4.55 1.27
C MET A 30 17.66 3.78 0.68
N ARG A 31 18.79 3.77 1.36
CA ARG A 31 19.99 3.02 0.94
C ARG A 31 19.75 1.51 0.92
N GLU A 32 19.25 0.94 2.04
CA GLU A 32 18.95 -0.50 2.14
C GLU A 32 17.94 -0.91 1.06
N THR A 33 16.87 -0.13 0.93
CA THR A 33 15.79 -0.41 -0.02
C THR A 33 16.29 -0.38 -1.47
N THR A 34 17.08 0.64 -1.83
CA THR A 34 17.63 0.80 -3.19
C THR A 34 18.58 -0.34 -3.54
N LEU A 35 19.57 -0.58 -2.69
CA LEU A 35 20.57 -1.63 -2.93
C LEU A 35 19.94 -3.03 -2.95
N GLY A 36 18.99 -3.29 -2.04
CA GLY A 36 18.25 -4.54 -2.01
C GLY A 36 17.46 -4.79 -3.30
N ALA A 37 16.76 -3.77 -3.81
CA ALA A 37 15.98 -3.88 -5.04
C ALA A 37 16.88 -4.09 -6.28
N LEU A 38 17.97 -3.35 -6.40
CA LEU A 38 18.93 -3.49 -7.49
C LEU A 38 19.57 -4.88 -7.50
N ASN A 39 19.99 -5.36 -6.32
CA ASN A 39 20.58 -6.69 -6.17
C ASN A 39 19.58 -7.81 -6.54
N GLN A 40 18.36 -7.74 -6.00
CA GLN A 40 17.33 -8.75 -6.28
C GLN A 40 16.91 -8.73 -7.76
N ALA A 41 16.84 -7.54 -8.37
CA ALA A 41 16.59 -7.38 -9.79
C ALA A 41 17.80 -7.75 -10.67
N GLN A 42 18.99 -7.94 -10.13
CA GLN A 42 20.24 -8.13 -10.88
C GLN A 42 20.50 -7.01 -11.90
N VAL A 43 20.23 -5.77 -11.48
CA VAL A 43 20.39 -4.56 -12.30
C VAL A 43 21.50 -3.70 -11.68
N GLU A 44 22.48 -3.34 -12.50
CA GLU A 44 23.54 -2.44 -12.05
C GLU A 44 22.98 -1.01 -11.89
N PRO A 45 23.42 -0.22 -10.90
CA PRO A 45 22.96 1.14 -10.70
C PRO A 45 23.05 2.00 -11.97
N THR A 46 24.10 1.82 -12.77
CA THR A 46 24.33 2.55 -14.02
C THR A 46 23.31 2.23 -15.13
N GLN A 47 22.51 1.20 -14.96
CA GLN A 47 21.42 0.85 -15.89
C GLN A 47 20.11 1.57 -15.56
N ILE A 48 20.00 2.16 -14.37
CA ILE A 48 18.82 2.95 -13.96
C ILE A 48 18.84 4.29 -14.69
N GLN A 49 17.76 4.58 -15.40
CA GLN A 49 17.65 5.77 -16.26
C GLN A 49 16.78 6.87 -15.64
N SER A 50 15.91 6.53 -14.67
CA SER A 50 15.11 7.47 -13.91
C SER A 50 14.78 6.90 -12.53
N ILE A 51 14.53 7.79 -11.55
CA ILE A 51 14.25 7.43 -10.15
C ILE A 51 13.00 8.17 -9.69
N HIS A 52 12.04 7.43 -9.14
CA HIS A 52 10.81 7.99 -8.57
C HIS A 52 10.68 7.60 -7.10
N VAL A 53 10.59 8.59 -6.23
CA VAL A 53 10.50 8.41 -4.77
C VAL A 53 9.11 8.77 -4.28
N GLY A 54 8.40 7.84 -3.68
CA GLY A 54 7.17 8.09 -2.92
C GLY A 54 7.48 8.35 -1.45
N ASN A 55 7.09 9.52 -0.95
CA ASN A 55 7.22 9.86 0.46
C ASN A 55 6.18 10.94 0.83
N ALA A 56 5.52 10.78 1.96
CA ALA A 56 4.42 11.65 2.35
C ALA A 56 4.84 12.72 3.36
N PHE A 57 5.62 12.38 4.38
CA PHE A 57 5.80 13.21 5.56
C PHE A 57 7.26 13.55 5.91
N GLY A 58 8.18 13.42 4.96
CA GLY A 58 9.61 13.67 5.22
C GLY A 58 9.90 15.05 5.79
N GLU A 59 9.23 16.10 5.30
CA GLU A 59 9.38 17.46 5.81
C GLU A 59 8.87 17.62 7.24
N LEU A 60 7.79 16.94 7.60
CA LEU A 60 7.18 17.04 8.93
C LEU A 60 7.90 16.18 9.96
N GLN A 61 8.37 15.00 9.55
CA GLN A 61 9.00 14.04 10.45
C GLN A 61 10.50 14.28 10.63
N ARG A 62 11.19 14.71 9.58
CA ARG A 62 12.65 14.87 9.55
C ARG A 62 13.11 16.26 9.11
N GLN A 63 12.20 17.18 8.79
CA GLN A 63 12.52 18.45 8.14
C GLN A 63 13.36 18.25 6.87
N GLN A 64 13.15 17.11 6.18
CA GLN A 64 13.90 16.71 5.00
C GLN A 64 13.00 16.71 3.77
N ALA A 65 13.25 17.63 2.87
CA ALA A 65 12.72 17.66 1.51
C ALA A 65 13.71 17.01 0.53
N HIS A 66 13.43 17.10 -0.76
CA HIS A 66 14.33 16.74 -1.87
C HIS A 66 14.82 15.28 -1.82
N LEU A 67 13.96 14.37 -1.38
CA LEU A 67 14.29 12.95 -1.23
C LEU A 67 14.62 12.25 -2.56
N GLY A 68 14.18 12.79 -3.71
CA GLY A 68 14.61 12.27 -5.01
C GLY A 68 16.13 12.30 -5.18
N ALA A 69 16.76 13.41 -4.84
CA ALA A 69 18.23 13.54 -4.93
C ALA A 69 18.96 12.72 -3.85
N MET A 70 18.31 12.43 -2.71
CA MET A 70 18.90 11.65 -1.63
C MET A 70 19.25 10.22 -2.08
N VAL A 71 18.51 9.63 -3.02
CA VAL A 71 18.82 8.28 -3.54
C VAL A 71 20.24 8.24 -4.12
N ALA A 72 20.60 9.23 -4.94
CA ALA A 72 21.95 9.32 -5.50
C ALA A 72 23.01 9.66 -4.43
N GLN A 73 22.63 10.35 -3.36
CA GLN A 73 23.53 10.62 -2.24
C GLN A 73 23.92 9.34 -1.49
N VAL A 74 22.94 8.42 -1.29
CA VAL A 74 23.16 7.17 -0.54
C VAL A 74 23.65 6.01 -1.41
N VAL A 75 23.49 6.12 -2.74
CA VAL A 75 23.99 5.20 -3.76
C VAL A 75 24.66 6.04 -4.85
N PRO A 76 25.95 6.42 -4.69
CA PRO A 76 26.64 7.38 -5.58
C PRO A 76 26.71 6.96 -7.05
N GLU A 77 26.61 5.68 -7.35
CA GLU A 77 26.60 5.15 -8.70
C GLU A 77 25.35 5.60 -9.50
N LEU A 78 24.33 6.13 -8.83
CA LEU A 78 23.12 6.69 -9.43
C LEU A 78 23.24 8.19 -9.75
N TRP A 79 24.38 8.83 -9.50
CA TRP A 79 24.58 10.24 -9.85
C TRP A 79 24.42 10.46 -11.35
N GLY A 80 23.63 11.48 -11.69
CA GLY A 80 23.28 11.80 -13.07
C GLY A 80 21.94 11.21 -13.53
N ALA A 81 21.40 10.22 -12.84
CA ALA A 81 20.03 9.76 -13.10
C ALA A 81 19.01 10.84 -12.66
N PRO A 82 18.07 11.24 -13.52
CA PRO A 82 17.00 12.15 -13.14
C PRO A 82 16.14 11.51 -12.04
N ALA A 83 15.73 12.34 -11.07
CA ALA A 83 14.98 11.85 -9.92
C ALA A 83 13.85 12.80 -9.54
N MET A 84 12.71 12.25 -9.11
CA MET A 84 11.54 12.99 -8.64
C MET A 84 11.03 12.42 -7.33
N ARG A 85 10.43 13.29 -6.48
CA ARG A 85 9.63 12.87 -5.34
C ARG A 85 8.15 13.09 -5.64
N HIS A 86 7.32 12.13 -5.24
CA HIS A 86 5.87 12.13 -5.38
C HIS A 86 5.21 12.10 -4.01
N GLU A 87 4.16 12.88 -3.85
CA GLU A 87 3.35 12.94 -2.64
C GLU A 87 1.86 12.73 -3.01
N GLY A 88 1.16 11.94 -2.24
CA GLY A 88 -0.25 11.62 -2.33
C GLY A 88 -0.66 10.80 -1.10
N ALA A 89 -0.15 11.20 0.09
CA ALA A 89 -0.32 10.48 1.34
C ALA A 89 0.03 8.98 1.17
N CYS A 90 -0.87 8.09 1.55
CA CYS A 90 -0.68 6.64 1.44
C CYS A 90 -0.49 6.14 -0.02
N ALA A 91 -0.82 6.93 -1.03
CA ALA A 91 -0.65 6.60 -2.44
C ALA A 91 0.67 7.11 -3.04
N SER A 92 1.56 7.73 -2.26
CA SER A 92 2.77 8.39 -2.78
C SER A 92 3.60 7.51 -3.70
N SER A 93 3.93 6.28 -3.33
CA SER A 93 4.69 5.39 -4.22
C SER A 93 3.86 4.75 -5.33
N SER A 94 2.53 4.71 -5.21
CA SER A 94 1.66 4.37 -6.35
C SER A 94 1.70 5.47 -7.43
N LEU A 95 1.70 6.74 -7.03
CA LEU A 95 1.87 7.87 -7.95
C LEU A 95 3.26 7.87 -8.60
N ALA A 96 4.29 7.55 -7.81
CA ALA A 96 5.65 7.35 -8.31
C ALA A 96 5.69 6.26 -9.39
N LEU A 97 5.04 5.11 -9.13
CA LEU A 97 4.94 4.01 -10.10
C LEU A 97 4.20 4.44 -11.38
N LEU A 98 3.05 5.09 -11.24
CA LEU A 98 2.28 5.56 -12.41
C LEU A 98 3.07 6.54 -13.28
N THR A 99 3.86 7.42 -12.66
CA THR A 99 4.71 8.35 -13.40
C THR A 99 5.86 7.62 -14.10
N ALA A 100 6.50 6.67 -13.41
CA ALA A 100 7.55 5.82 -13.99
C ALA A 100 7.03 4.99 -15.18
N MET A 101 5.82 4.43 -15.05
CA MET A 101 5.15 3.73 -16.15
C MET A 101 4.92 4.65 -17.35
N ALA A 102 4.43 5.88 -17.12
CA ALA A 102 4.20 6.85 -18.18
C ALA A 102 5.49 7.24 -18.92
N GLU A 103 6.62 7.31 -18.22
CA GLU A 103 7.94 7.56 -18.87
C GLU A 103 8.37 6.39 -19.75
N ILE A 104 8.15 5.15 -19.31
CA ILE A 104 8.42 3.94 -20.10
C ILE A 104 7.47 3.88 -21.32
N GLU A 105 6.18 4.13 -21.13
CA GLU A 105 5.18 4.14 -22.20
C GLU A 105 5.47 5.24 -23.25
N ALA A 106 6.00 6.38 -22.80
CA ALA A 106 6.43 7.47 -23.68
C ALA A 106 7.76 7.18 -24.40
N GLY A 107 8.44 6.07 -24.09
CA GLY A 107 9.72 5.69 -24.67
C GLY A 107 10.90 6.56 -24.22
N ARG A 108 10.77 7.29 -23.08
CA ARG A 108 11.88 8.10 -22.54
C ARG A 108 12.95 7.23 -21.91
N TYR A 109 12.55 6.24 -21.14
CA TYR A 109 13.40 5.35 -20.36
C TYR A 109 12.92 3.90 -20.48
N ASP A 110 13.85 2.96 -20.30
CA ASP A 110 13.58 1.53 -20.38
C ASP A 110 13.73 0.82 -19.03
N CYS A 111 14.48 1.39 -18.09
CA CYS A 111 14.73 0.82 -16.79
C CYS A 111 14.65 1.91 -15.71
N VAL A 112 13.71 1.78 -14.80
CA VAL A 112 13.35 2.82 -13.84
C VAL A 112 13.26 2.21 -12.43
N LEU A 113 13.84 2.93 -11.45
CA LEU A 113 13.72 2.61 -10.04
C LEU A 113 12.53 3.37 -9.42
N VAL A 114 11.61 2.65 -8.83
CA VAL A 114 10.51 3.21 -8.02
C VAL A 114 10.74 2.82 -6.56
N LEU A 115 10.90 3.81 -5.70
CA LEU A 115 11.18 3.66 -4.27
C LEU A 115 10.11 4.35 -3.44
N GLY A 116 9.59 3.70 -2.43
CA GLY A 116 8.85 4.34 -1.35
C GLY A 116 9.60 4.23 -0.04
N ALA A 117 9.63 5.30 0.75
CA ALA A 117 10.25 5.31 2.07
C ALA A 117 9.50 6.24 3.02
N GLU A 118 9.39 5.84 4.29
CA GLU A 118 8.82 6.66 5.34
C GLU A 118 9.45 6.37 6.69
N GLU A 119 9.58 7.37 7.55
CA GLU A 119 10.10 7.25 8.91
C GLU A 119 9.18 8.01 9.87
N PHE A 120 8.62 7.30 10.86
CA PHE A 120 7.72 7.86 11.86
C PHE A 120 8.18 7.63 13.31
N LYS A 121 8.96 6.55 13.54
CA LYS A 121 9.39 6.16 14.92
C LYS A 121 10.57 6.99 15.44
N ASN A 122 10.92 8.06 14.73
CA ASN A 122 11.88 9.08 15.18
C ASN A 122 11.28 10.09 16.17
N THR A 123 9.96 10.09 16.35
CA THR A 123 9.22 10.89 17.32
C THR A 123 8.33 9.99 18.17
N ASP A 124 7.68 10.55 19.20
CA ASP A 124 6.64 9.82 19.92
C ASP A 124 5.37 9.64 19.06
N GLY A 125 4.55 8.64 19.44
CA GLY A 125 3.38 8.25 18.63
C GLY A 125 2.34 9.35 18.46
N ASN A 126 2.16 10.24 19.44
CA ASN A 126 1.21 11.35 19.34
C ASN A 126 1.72 12.39 18.33
N THR A 127 2.98 12.79 18.40
CA THR A 127 3.62 13.69 17.44
C THR A 127 3.54 13.10 16.02
N ALA A 128 3.88 11.82 15.87
CA ALA A 128 3.77 11.13 14.57
C ALA A 128 2.33 11.15 14.03
N SER A 129 1.33 10.93 14.90
CA SER A 129 -0.09 10.97 14.51
C SER A 129 -0.53 12.39 14.10
N VAL A 130 -0.12 13.41 14.85
CA VAL A 130 -0.43 14.81 14.52
C VAL A 130 0.18 15.23 13.19
N ASN A 131 1.42 14.84 12.91
CA ASN A 131 2.06 15.14 11.63
C ASN A 131 1.31 14.51 10.43
N GLN A 132 0.74 13.32 10.61
CA GLN A 132 -0.08 12.68 9.58
C GLN A 132 -1.38 13.41 9.28
N ASN A 133 -1.87 14.26 10.18
CA ASN A 133 -3.06 15.07 9.95
C ASN A 133 -2.89 16.03 8.76
N ALA A 134 -1.64 16.36 8.38
CA ALA A 134 -1.35 17.17 7.20
C ALA A 134 -1.87 16.57 5.87
N ALA A 135 -2.17 15.27 5.82
CA ALA A 135 -2.80 14.67 4.65
C ALA A 135 -4.32 14.93 4.55
N GLY A 136 -4.93 15.52 5.57
CA GLY A 136 -6.29 16.06 5.52
C GLY A 136 -6.30 17.57 5.26
N TRP A 137 -7.47 18.12 5.00
CA TRP A 137 -7.61 19.57 4.81
C TRP A 137 -7.59 20.27 6.17
N GLN A 138 -6.40 20.79 6.55
CA GLN A 138 -6.18 21.41 7.83
C GLN A 138 -7.19 22.55 8.11
N GLY A 139 -7.82 22.46 9.30
CA GLY A 139 -8.85 23.40 9.72
C GLY A 139 -10.20 23.31 8.98
N ARG A 140 -10.39 22.32 8.13
CA ARG A 140 -11.60 22.16 7.30
C ARG A 140 -12.27 20.79 7.39
N GLU A 141 -11.58 19.73 7.87
CA GLU A 141 -12.19 18.39 8.04
C GLU A 141 -13.33 18.41 9.08
N GLY A 142 -13.18 19.19 10.14
CA GLY A 142 -14.27 19.41 11.11
C GLY A 142 -14.50 18.24 12.06
N PHE A 143 -13.48 17.41 12.32
CA PHE A 143 -13.58 16.34 13.29
C PHE A 143 -13.21 16.86 14.70
N ASP A 144 -14.12 16.66 15.64
CA ASP A 144 -13.82 16.76 17.09
C ASP A 144 -13.32 15.37 17.53
N CYS A 145 -12.01 15.21 17.64
CA CYS A 145 -11.38 13.91 17.88
C CYS A 145 -9.97 14.08 18.47
N THR A 146 -9.48 13.02 19.10
CA THR A 146 -8.08 12.92 19.54
C THR A 146 -7.17 12.54 18.38
N TYR A 147 -7.61 11.57 17.56
CA TYR A 147 -6.85 11.03 16.44
C TYR A 147 -7.64 11.14 15.14
N MET A 148 -7.21 12.03 14.25
CA MET A 148 -7.96 12.38 13.05
C MET A 148 -8.22 11.20 12.13
N TRP A 149 -7.22 10.33 11.87
CA TRP A 149 -7.41 9.21 10.94
C TRP A 149 -8.29 8.10 11.51
N PRO A 150 -8.12 7.63 12.75
CA PRO A 150 -9.10 6.75 13.40
C PRO A 150 -10.52 7.30 13.37
N ALA A 151 -10.70 8.60 13.64
CA ALA A 151 -12.00 9.26 13.59
C ALA A 151 -12.56 9.30 12.15
N ALA A 152 -11.73 9.64 11.16
CA ALA A 152 -12.15 9.67 9.75
C ALA A 152 -12.63 8.30 9.27
N PHE A 153 -11.89 7.24 9.56
CA PHE A 153 -12.28 5.88 9.15
C PHE A 153 -13.42 5.30 10.00
N GLY A 154 -13.58 5.76 11.26
CA GLY A 154 -14.78 5.54 12.03
C GLY A 154 -16.03 6.16 11.37
N ARG A 155 -15.89 7.36 10.76
CA ARG A 155 -16.97 7.97 9.96
C ARG A 155 -17.26 7.19 8.68
N VAL A 156 -16.27 6.56 8.06
CA VAL A 156 -16.51 5.66 6.91
C VAL A 156 -17.34 4.45 7.36
N ALA A 157 -17.02 3.84 8.51
CA ALA A 157 -17.78 2.75 9.07
C ALA A 157 -19.25 3.17 9.36
N GLN A 158 -19.44 4.32 9.99
CA GLN A 158 -20.77 4.88 10.29
C GLN A 158 -21.57 5.17 9.02
N GLU A 159 -20.95 5.70 7.97
CA GLU A 159 -21.63 5.97 6.70
C GLU A 159 -22.01 4.67 5.98
N TYR A 160 -21.14 3.65 6.00
CA TYR A 160 -21.49 2.34 5.46
C TYR A 160 -22.63 1.69 6.24
N GLU A 161 -22.56 1.73 7.59
CA GLU A 161 -23.62 1.25 8.47
C GLU A 161 -24.97 1.93 8.20
N ARG A 162 -24.94 3.26 8.06
CA ARG A 162 -26.15 4.05 7.74
C ARG A 162 -26.80 3.65 6.41
N ARG A 163 -26.00 3.30 5.39
CA ARG A 163 -26.50 2.93 4.07
C ARG A 163 -26.97 1.49 4.01
N TYR A 164 -26.21 0.57 4.61
CA TYR A 164 -26.34 -0.86 4.33
C TYR A 164 -26.39 -1.74 5.58
N GLY A 165 -26.13 -1.18 6.75
CA GLY A 165 -25.85 -1.95 7.94
C GLY A 165 -24.40 -2.45 7.97
N LEU A 166 -23.85 -2.58 9.17
CA LEU A 166 -22.51 -3.11 9.41
C LEU A 166 -22.50 -3.87 10.73
N ASP A 167 -22.16 -5.15 10.67
CA ASP A 167 -21.89 -5.93 11.89
C ASP A 167 -20.40 -5.83 12.20
N ARG A 168 -20.08 -5.30 13.38
CA ARG A 168 -18.70 -5.12 13.84
C ARG A 168 -17.87 -6.41 13.77
N ARG A 169 -18.49 -7.56 13.94
CA ARG A 169 -17.81 -8.87 13.86
C ARG A 169 -17.07 -9.08 12.54
N HIS A 170 -17.54 -8.47 11.44
CA HIS A 170 -16.87 -8.57 10.15
C HIS A 170 -15.56 -7.78 10.13
N LEU A 171 -15.50 -6.60 10.76
CA LEU A 171 -14.24 -5.85 10.90
C LEU A 171 -13.25 -6.59 11.80
N ASN A 172 -13.73 -7.15 12.91
CA ASN A 172 -12.92 -7.98 13.79
C ASN A 172 -12.34 -9.21 13.05
N ARG A 173 -13.14 -9.83 12.16
CA ARG A 173 -12.69 -10.98 11.35
C ARG A 173 -11.63 -10.57 10.31
N ILE A 174 -11.77 -9.44 9.66
CA ILE A 174 -10.74 -8.89 8.77
C ILE A 174 -9.43 -8.66 9.53
N ALA A 175 -9.49 -8.04 10.71
CA ALA A 175 -8.31 -7.88 11.56
C ALA A 175 -7.65 -9.23 11.89
N GLU A 176 -8.42 -10.21 12.32
CA GLU A 176 -7.92 -11.54 12.65
C GLU A 176 -7.21 -12.21 11.46
N ILE A 177 -7.81 -12.13 10.26
CA ILE A 177 -7.23 -12.67 9.01
C ILE A 177 -5.89 -11.99 8.73
N ASN A 178 -5.84 -10.66 8.70
CA ASN A 178 -4.66 -9.90 8.28
C ASN A 178 -3.52 -10.02 9.31
N TYR A 179 -3.80 -9.97 10.60
CA TYR A 179 -2.77 -10.26 11.61
C TYR A 179 -2.30 -11.72 11.56
N GLY A 180 -3.20 -12.66 11.23
CA GLY A 180 -2.85 -14.06 10.99
C GLY A 180 -1.92 -14.23 9.78
N ASN A 181 -2.20 -13.54 8.68
CA ASN A 181 -1.36 -13.52 7.48
C ASN A 181 0.01 -12.89 7.78
N ALA A 182 0.04 -11.79 8.54
CA ALA A 182 1.27 -11.12 8.93
C ALA A 182 2.26 -12.01 9.70
N LYS A 183 1.77 -13.00 10.45
CA LYS A 183 2.64 -13.96 11.16
C LYS A 183 3.47 -14.83 10.22
N ARG A 184 3.00 -15.05 8.98
CA ARG A 184 3.73 -15.82 7.96
C ARG A 184 4.70 -14.97 7.15
N ASN A 185 4.55 -13.63 7.20
CA ASN A 185 5.42 -12.71 6.48
C ASN A 185 6.65 -12.35 7.34
N PRO A 186 7.88 -12.77 6.97
CA PRO A 186 9.08 -12.54 7.77
C PRO A 186 9.47 -11.06 7.89
N LEU A 187 8.91 -10.18 7.04
CA LEU A 187 9.21 -8.74 7.04
C LEU A 187 8.10 -7.91 7.69
N SER A 188 7.02 -8.56 8.18
CA SER A 188 5.90 -7.84 8.77
C SER A 188 6.24 -7.30 10.15
N GLN A 189 5.65 -6.13 10.47
CA GLN A 189 5.82 -5.46 11.76
C GLN A 189 5.28 -6.29 12.91
N THR A 190 4.14 -6.97 12.71
CA THR A 190 3.39 -7.58 13.80
C THR A 190 3.59 -9.10 13.91
N ARG A 191 4.51 -9.68 13.13
CA ARG A 191 4.73 -11.13 13.07
C ARG A 191 4.96 -11.82 14.43
N HIS A 192 5.51 -11.09 15.38
CA HIS A 192 5.78 -11.59 16.75
C HIS A 192 4.76 -11.16 17.79
N TRP A 193 3.72 -10.40 17.39
CA TRP A 193 2.70 -9.97 18.34
C TRP A 193 1.85 -11.12 18.79
N GLN A 194 1.50 -11.12 20.07
CA GLN A 194 0.64 -12.14 20.67
C GLN A 194 -0.77 -11.61 20.80
N PHE A 195 -1.71 -12.41 20.38
CA PHE A 195 -3.14 -12.14 20.50
C PHE A 195 -3.80 -13.24 21.31
N ASN A 196 -4.86 -12.91 22.04
CA ASN A 196 -5.71 -13.83 22.76
C ASN A 196 -7.12 -13.86 22.14
N GLU A 197 -8.00 -14.68 22.68
CA GLU A 197 -9.37 -14.85 22.17
C GLU A 197 -10.22 -13.57 22.18
N LEU A 198 -9.88 -12.59 23.04
CA LEU A 198 -10.59 -11.32 23.15
C LEU A 198 -10.00 -10.22 22.24
N SER A 199 -8.81 -10.45 21.68
CA SER A 199 -8.10 -9.42 20.90
C SER A 199 -8.86 -8.95 19.66
N PHE A 200 -9.70 -9.80 19.07
CA PHE A 200 -10.51 -9.48 17.88
C PHE A 200 -12.01 -9.49 18.22
N THR A 201 -12.34 -8.96 19.37
CA THR A 201 -13.72 -8.79 19.84
C THR A 201 -14.00 -7.34 20.24
N ASP A 202 -15.17 -7.08 20.78
CA ASP A 202 -15.55 -5.76 21.30
C ASP A 202 -15.17 -5.57 22.79
N ASP A 203 -14.26 -6.39 23.31
CA ASP A 203 -13.74 -6.25 24.66
C ASP A 203 -12.87 -4.99 24.79
N ASP A 204 -13.24 -4.08 25.68
CA ASP A 204 -12.59 -2.77 25.81
C ASP A 204 -11.19 -2.83 26.44
N GLN A 205 -10.80 -3.96 27.06
CA GLN A 205 -9.45 -4.14 27.61
C GLN A 205 -8.49 -4.72 26.57
N ALA A 206 -8.93 -5.72 25.82
CA ALA A 206 -8.12 -6.39 24.81
C ALA A 206 -8.08 -5.61 23.48
N ASN A 207 -9.20 -4.98 23.10
CA ASN A 207 -9.36 -4.21 21.87
C ASN A 207 -10.06 -2.85 22.15
N PRO A 208 -9.42 -1.92 22.85
CA PRO A 208 -10.04 -0.66 23.27
C PRO A 208 -10.50 0.20 22.09
N VAL A 209 -11.57 0.95 22.32
CA VAL A 209 -12.02 2.00 21.40
C VAL A 209 -10.97 3.11 21.35
N ILE A 210 -10.53 3.47 20.14
CA ILE A 210 -9.60 4.58 19.88
C ILE A 210 -10.36 5.84 19.53
N GLU A 211 -11.33 5.74 18.64
CA GLU A 211 -12.29 6.79 18.27
C GLU A 211 -13.65 6.14 17.97
N PRO A 212 -14.76 6.89 17.96
CA PRO A 212 -16.07 6.34 17.64
C PRO A 212 -16.06 5.57 16.29
N GLY A 213 -16.42 4.30 16.35
CA GLY A 213 -16.42 3.40 15.18
C GLY A 213 -15.10 2.70 14.89
N THR A 214 -14.04 2.97 15.65
CA THR A 214 -12.69 2.41 15.41
C THR A 214 -12.08 1.88 16.70
N ARG A 215 -11.61 0.66 16.69
CA ARG A 215 -10.88 0.02 17.79
C ARG A 215 -9.40 -0.16 17.46
N ARG A 216 -8.62 -0.53 18.48
CA ARG A 216 -7.16 -0.67 18.35
C ARG A 216 -6.74 -1.61 17.21
N GLN A 217 -7.34 -2.78 17.10
CA GLN A 217 -6.99 -3.78 16.09
C GLN A 217 -7.52 -3.44 14.69
N ASP A 218 -8.37 -2.42 14.57
CA ASP A 218 -8.73 -1.89 13.26
C ASP A 218 -7.65 -1.04 12.61
N CYS A 219 -6.71 -0.54 13.41
CA CYS A 219 -5.79 0.52 13.02
C CYS A 219 -4.44 -0.03 12.54
N GLY A 220 -3.98 0.43 11.38
CA GLY A 220 -2.57 0.31 11.01
C GLY A 220 -1.66 1.00 12.04
N GLN A 221 -0.52 0.38 12.32
CA GLN A 221 0.42 0.89 13.32
C GLN A 221 1.44 1.85 12.70
N ILE A 222 1.99 2.76 13.50
CA ILE A 222 3.13 3.60 13.14
C ILE A 222 4.30 2.69 12.71
N THR A 223 4.78 2.87 11.49
CA THR A 223 5.76 1.99 10.87
C THR A 223 6.86 2.80 10.18
N ASP A 224 8.11 2.41 10.37
CA ASP A 224 9.24 2.84 9.55
C ASP A 224 9.51 1.82 8.46
N GLY A 225 9.98 2.27 7.31
CA GLY A 225 10.50 1.38 6.31
C GLY A 225 10.45 1.90 4.89
N GLY A 226 10.96 1.07 4.00
CA GLY A 226 10.97 1.34 2.57
C GLY A 226 10.69 0.09 1.76
N CYS A 227 10.18 0.31 0.56
CA CYS A 227 10.08 -0.72 -0.45
C CYS A 227 10.36 -0.14 -1.84
N ALA A 228 11.14 -0.84 -2.64
CA ALA A 228 11.43 -0.46 -4.01
C ALA A 228 11.16 -1.59 -4.99
N VAL A 229 10.83 -1.21 -6.22
CA VAL A 229 10.76 -2.10 -7.38
C VAL A 229 11.55 -1.50 -8.54
N VAL A 230 12.20 -2.36 -9.31
CA VAL A 230 12.80 -2.00 -10.59
C VAL A 230 11.83 -2.41 -11.69
N ILE A 231 11.35 -1.45 -12.45
CA ILE A 231 10.43 -1.70 -13.58
C ILE A 231 11.13 -1.43 -14.91
N ALA A 232 10.71 -2.14 -15.94
CA ALA A 232 11.35 -2.06 -17.24
C ALA A 232 10.37 -2.17 -18.41
N SER A 233 10.75 -1.58 -19.54
CA SER A 233 10.11 -1.82 -20.83
C SER A 233 10.27 -3.29 -21.26
N ALA A 234 9.42 -3.76 -22.15
CA ALA A 234 9.55 -5.11 -22.73
C ALA A 234 10.90 -5.33 -23.39
N ARG A 235 11.46 -4.31 -24.05
CA ARG A 235 12.77 -4.39 -24.69
C ARG A 235 13.86 -4.66 -23.67
N PHE A 236 13.93 -3.85 -22.62
CA PHE A 236 14.94 -4.02 -21.57
C PHE A 236 14.73 -5.36 -20.83
N ALA A 237 13.49 -5.73 -20.50
CA ALA A 237 13.18 -6.99 -19.83
C ALA A 237 13.63 -8.22 -20.64
N GLN A 238 13.48 -8.21 -21.99
CA GLN A 238 13.97 -9.26 -22.87
C GLN A 238 15.50 -9.37 -22.88
N GLU A 239 16.20 -8.23 -22.94
CA GLU A 239 17.67 -8.18 -22.86
C GLU A 239 18.17 -8.65 -21.49
N HIS A 240 17.49 -8.22 -20.43
CA HIS A 240 17.77 -8.61 -19.07
C HIS A 240 17.58 -10.12 -18.87
N ALA A 241 16.47 -10.69 -19.34
CA ALA A 241 16.19 -12.11 -19.28
C ALA A 241 17.30 -12.95 -19.94
N ARG A 242 17.75 -12.52 -21.15
CA ARG A 242 18.87 -13.18 -21.84
C ARG A 242 20.18 -13.11 -21.05
N ARG A 243 20.47 -11.96 -20.43
CA ARG A 243 21.71 -11.73 -19.64
C ARG A 243 21.72 -12.54 -18.36
N THR A 244 20.58 -12.66 -17.68
CA THR A 244 20.47 -13.34 -16.37
C THR A 244 20.11 -14.82 -16.49
N GLY A 245 19.75 -15.30 -17.69
CA GLY A 245 19.27 -16.68 -17.88
C GLY A 245 17.84 -16.90 -17.36
N GLN A 246 17.11 -15.83 -17.05
CA GLN A 246 15.72 -15.91 -16.60
C GLN A 246 14.75 -16.04 -17.78
N SER A 247 13.54 -16.54 -17.53
CA SER A 247 12.45 -16.48 -18.50
C SER A 247 11.69 -15.17 -18.36
N LEU A 248 11.36 -14.54 -19.47
CA LEU A 248 10.48 -13.36 -19.48
C LEU A 248 9.09 -13.69 -18.90
N ASP A 249 8.59 -14.90 -19.16
CA ASP A 249 7.28 -15.35 -18.67
C ASP A 249 7.27 -15.60 -17.15
N ALA A 250 8.45 -15.70 -16.52
CA ALA A 250 8.57 -15.80 -15.06
C ALA A 250 8.63 -14.43 -14.36
N MET A 251 8.64 -13.33 -15.12
CA MET A 251 8.63 -11.98 -14.56
C MET A 251 7.20 -11.47 -14.38
N ALA A 252 6.93 -10.80 -13.27
CA ALA A 252 5.65 -10.13 -13.08
C ALA A 252 5.46 -9.00 -14.10
N ARG A 253 4.25 -8.87 -14.62
CA ARG A 253 3.89 -7.83 -15.61
C ARG A 253 2.74 -7.00 -15.10
N ILE A 254 2.86 -5.68 -15.23
CA ILE A 254 1.75 -4.75 -14.98
C ILE A 254 0.87 -4.73 -16.23
N SER A 255 -0.34 -5.28 -16.12
CA SER A 255 -1.26 -5.44 -17.25
C SER A 255 -2.33 -4.34 -17.31
N GLY A 256 -2.60 -3.65 -16.19
CA GLY A 256 -3.58 -2.58 -16.14
C GLY A 256 -3.34 -1.65 -14.96
N TRP A 257 -3.92 -0.48 -15.05
CA TRP A 257 -3.87 0.53 -14.01
C TRP A 257 -5.11 1.40 -14.02
N GLY A 258 -5.48 1.96 -12.87
CA GLY A 258 -6.54 2.94 -12.72
C GLY A 258 -6.14 4.02 -11.72
N HIS A 259 -6.48 5.26 -12.05
CA HIS A 259 -6.21 6.41 -11.19
C HIS A 259 -7.34 7.40 -11.30
N ARG A 260 -7.96 7.71 -10.17
CA ARG A 260 -9.02 8.71 -10.06
C ARG A 260 -8.76 9.60 -8.85
N ASN A 261 -9.13 10.85 -8.96
CA ASN A 261 -9.08 11.79 -7.85
C ASN A 261 -10.49 12.12 -7.35
N ALA A 262 -10.65 12.22 -6.03
CA ALA A 262 -11.82 12.76 -5.37
C ALA A 262 -11.43 14.02 -4.59
N GLY A 263 -12.38 14.87 -4.20
CA GLY A 263 -12.11 16.02 -3.33
C GLY A 263 -11.45 15.60 -2.02
N LEU A 264 -10.71 16.50 -1.36
CA LEU A 264 -9.92 16.17 -0.18
C LEU A 264 -10.81 15.83 1.03
N ARG A 265 -11.84 16.66 1.33
CA ARG A 265 -12.71 16.47 2.50
C ARG A 265 -13.52 15.18 2.44
N LEU A 266 -13.53 14.43 3.54
CA LEU A 266 -14.27 13.17 3.62
C LEU A 266 -15.78 13.38 3.50
N LEU A 267 -16.34 14.36 4.19
CA LEU A 267 -17.79 14.60 4.19
C LEU A 267 -18.32 14.99 2.80
N ASP A 268 -17.54 15.75 2.01
CA ASP A 268 -17.92 16.11 0.65
C ASP A 268 -18.02 14.87 -0.26
N LYS A 269 -17.19 13.83 0.02
CA LYS A 269 -17.28 12.55 -0.70
C LYS A 269 -18.58 11.82 -0.39
N PHE A 270 -19.01 11.80 0.87
CA PHE A 270 -20.26 11.18 1.29
C PHE A 270 -21.49 11.89 0.69
N GLU A 271 -21.49 13.24 0.74
CA GLU A 271 -22.55 14.04 0.14
C GLU A 271 -22.70 13.76 -1.36
N ARG A 272 -21.58 13.75 -2.10
CA ARG A 272 -21.59 13.52 -3.55
C ARG A 272 -21.99 12.10 -3.93
N SER A 273 -21.72 11.12 -3.08
CA SER A 273 -22.07 9.72 -3.31
C SER A 273 -23.38 9.29 -2.64
N ALA A 274 -24.16 10.23 -2.08
CA ALA A 274 -25.34 9.90 -1.26
C ALA A 274 -26.43 9.09 -2.01
N GLN A 275 -26.50 9.21 -3.33
CA GLN A 275 -27.41 8.49 -4.20
C GLN A 275 -26.74 7.39 -5.04
N GLU A 276 -25.41 7.21 -4.86
CA GLU A 276 -24.65 6.21 -5.58
C GLU A 276 -24.67 4.87 -4.84
N PRO A 277 -24.58 3.75 -5.55
CA PRO A 277 -24.52 2.41 -4.92
C PRO A 277 -23.20 2.14 -4.21
N TYR A 278 -22.20 2.97 -4.38
CA TYR A 278 -20.89 2.85 -3.75
C TYR A 278 -20.57 4.08 -2.90
N VAL A 279 -20.01 3.87 -1.71
CA VAL A 279 -19.57 4.98 -0.83
C VAL A 279 -18.49 5.82 -1.52
N PHE A 280 -17.61 5.18 -2.28
CA PHE A 280 -16.54 5.81 -3.05
C PHE A 280 -16.60 5.44 -4.54
N PRO A 281 -17.51 6.04 -5.32
CA PRO A 281 -17.69 5.67 -6.73
C PRO A 281 -16.42 5.85 -7.57
N HIS A 282 -15.53 6.79 -7.21
CA HIS A 282 -14.24 6.97 -7.91
C HIS A 282 -13.28 5.80 -7.68
N LEU A 283 -13.35 5.11 -6.54
CA LEU A 283 -12.61 3.86 -6.34
C LEU A 283 -13.11 2.79 -7.32
N ARG A 284 -14.42 2.61 -7.42
CA ARG A 284 -15.02 1.68 -8.39
C ARG A 284 -14.61 1.99 -9.83
N GLN A 285 -14.65 3.26 -10.23
CA GLN A 285 -14.21 3.70 -11.55
C GLN A 285 -12.73 3.43 -11.83
N ALA A 286 -11.85 3.63 -10.82
CA ALA A 286 -10.43 3.32 -10.96
C ALA A 286 -10.19 1.82 -11.18
N LEU A 287 -10.94 0.96 -10.48
CA LEU A 287 -10.87 -0.49 -10.67
C LEU A 287 -11.35 -0.90 -12.07
N GLU A 288 -12.46 -0.35 -12.54
CA GLU A 288 -12.98 -0.60 -13.89
C GLU A 288 -11.99 -0.16 -14.98
N ASP A 289 -11.34 0.99 -14.82
CA ASP A 289 -10.28 1.44 -15.71
C ASP A 289 -9.11 0.45 -15.76
N ALA A 290 -8.71 -0.09 -14.60
CA ALA A 290 -7.62 -1.06 -14.51
C ALA A 290 -7.99 -2.38 -15.22
N TRP A 291 -9.18 -2.91 -14.97
CA TRP A 291 -9.67 -4.13 -15.62
C TRP A 291 -9.81 -3.97 -17.13
N GLN A 292 -10.37 -2.85 -17.57
CA GLN A 292 -10.49 -2.54 -19.00
C GLN A 292 -9.12 -2.51 -19.69
N ARG A 293 -8.12 -1.86 -19.07
CA ARG A 293 -6.75 -1.81 -19.61
C ARG A 293 -6.07 -3.17 -19.60
N ALA A 294 -6.34 -3.97 -18.58
CA ALA A 294 -5.82 -5.34 -18.47
C ALA A 294 -6.52 -6.33 -19.42
N GLY A 295 -7.68 -5.95 -19.97
CA GLY A 295 -8.48 -6.85 -20.81
C GLY A 295 -9.17 -7.98 -20.04
N VAL A 296 -9.46 -7.77 -18.73
CA VAL A 296 -10.14 -8.76 -17.86
C VAL A 296 -11.56 -8.29 -17.52
N ALA A 297 -12.43 -9.25 -17.22
CA ALA A 297 -13.84 -8.98 -17.00
C ALA A 297 -14.15 -8.37 -15.62
N GLY A 298 -13.20 -8.39 -14.68
CA GLY A 298 -13.38 -7.89 -13.32
C GLY A 298 -12.67 -8.75 -12.28
N VAL A 299 -13.01 -8.54 -11.02
CA VAL A 299 -12.33 -9.17 -9.87
C VAL A 299 -12.34 -10.69 -9.87
N ARG A 300 -13.35 -11.33 -10.47
CA ARG A 300 -13.44 -12.80 -10.57
C ARG A 300 -12.34 -13.44 -11.44
N ALA A 301 -11.56 -12.62 -12.16
CA ALA A 301 -10.38 -13.05 -12.89
C ALA A 301 -9.09 -12.94 -12.07
N MET A 302 -9.18 -12.53 -10.81
CA MET A 302 -8.04 -12.38 -9.90
C MET A 302 -7.93 -13.60 -8.98
N ASP A 303 -6.71 -14.08 -8.77
CA ASP A 303 -6.40 -15.19 -7.86
C ASP A 303 -6.17 -14.69 -6.42
N GLY A 304 -5.94 -13.41 -6.23
CA GLY A 304 -5.76 -12.75 -4.93
C GLY A 304 -5.65 -11.24 -5.06
N ILE A 305 -5.72 -10.55 -3.93
CA ILE A 305 -5.74 -9.09 -3.87
C ILE A 305 -4.86 -8.60 -2.72
N GLU A 306 -3.96 -7.66 -3.03
CA GLU A 306 -3.36 -6.79 -2.01
C GLU A 306 -4.10 -5.45 -2.07
N THR A 307 -4.84 -5.10 -1.04
CA THR A 307 -5.61 -3.86 -0.97
C THR A 307 -5.20 -2.99 0.21
N HIS A 308 -5.56 -1.71 0.16
CA HIS A 308 -5.26 -0.74 1.20
C HIS A 308 -6.19 -0.94 2.39
N ASP A 309 -5.66 -1.44 3.49
CA ASP A 309 -6.35 -1.67 4.76
C ASP A 309 -5.66 -0.93 5.91
N CYS A 310 -5.38 0.36 5.73
CA CYS A 310 -4.87 1.16 6.86
C CYS A 310 -5.80 1.12 8.08
N PHE A 311 -7.07 0.79 7.83
CA PHE A 311 -8.08 0.40 8.82
C PHE A 311 -8.91 -0.76 8.26
N THR A 312 -9.42 -1.64 9.12
CA THR A 312 -10.28 -2.76 8.70
C THR A 312 -11.48 -2.32 7.88
N THR A 313 -12.02 -1.14 8.18
CA THR A 313 -13.13 -0.52 7.46
C THR A 313 -12.80 -0.29 5.98
N THR A 314 -11.55 0.06 5.64
CA THR A 314 -11.17 0.29 4.23
C THR A 314 -11.17 -0.99 3.43
N GLU A 315 -10.72 -2.10 4.00
CA GLU A 315 -10.84 -3.40 3.34
C GLU A 315 -12.29 -3.85 3.22
N TYR A 316 -13.08 -3.68 4.29
CA TYR A 316 -14.50 -4.02 4.26
C TYR A 316 -15.25 -3.27 3.14
N VAL A 317 -15.01 -1.97 3.00
CA VAL A 317 -15.57 -1.16 1.91
C VAL A 317 -15.01 -1.60 0.55
N ALA A 318 -13.72 -1.96 0.49
CA ALA A 318 -13.10 -2.38 -0.77
C ALA A 318 -13.74 -3.67 -1.34
N ILE A 319 -14.24 -4.59 -0.51
CA ILE A 319 -14.81 -5.87 -0.93
C ILE A 319 -15.94 -5.68 -1.96
N ASP A 320 -16.93 -4.84 -1.67
CA ASP A 320 -18.03 -4.60 -2.60
C ASP A 320 -17.61 -3.67 -3.76
N HIS A 321 -16.72 -2.70 -3.52
CA HIS A 321 -16.19 -1.84 -4.58
C HIS A 321 -15.34 -2.62 -5.61
N LEU A 322 -14.63 -3.65 -5.18
CA LEU A 322 -13.97 -4.62 -6.05
C LEU A 322 -14.99 -5.45 -6.85
N GLY A 323 -16.21 -5.62 -6.34
CA GLY A 323 -17.26 -6.44 -6.96
C GLY A 323 -17.14 -7.93 -6.60
N LEU A 324 -16.48 -8.25 -5.49
CA LEU A 324 -16.55 -9.60 -4.89
C LEU A 324 -17.98 -9.90 -4.45
N THR A 325 -18.68 -8.88 -3.97
CA THR A 325 -20.09 -8.91 -3.59
C THR A 325 -20.85 -7.75 -4.24
N PRO A 326 -22.19 -7.78 -4.29
CA PRO A 326 -22.99 -6.60 -4.62
C PRO A 326 -22.74 -5.44 -3.64
N PRO A 327 -23.03 -4.18 -4.02
CA PRO A 327 -22.92 -3.02 -3.13
C PRO A 327 -23.67 -3.24 -1.81
N GLY A 328 -23.04 -2.89 -0.70
CA GLY A 328 -23.59 -3.04 0.65
C GLY A 328 -23.59 -4.46 1.22
N GLN A 329 -22.99 -5.43 0.52
CA GLN A 329 -23.01 -6.84 0.93
C GLN A 329 -21.61 -7.41 1.20
N SER A 330 -20.65 -6.56 1.59
CA SER A 330 -19.26 -7.00 1.89
C SER A 330 -19.19 -8.12 2.93
N TRP A 331 -20.19 -8.18 3.84
CA TRP A 331 -20.29 -9.21 4.86
C TRP A 331 -20.31 -10.64 4.29
N GLN A 332 -20.87 -10.85 3.10
CA GLN A 332 -20.94 -12.18 2.49
C GLN A 332 -19.56 -12.78 2.27
N ALA A 333 -18.63 -12.00 1.68
CA ALA A 333 -17.28 -12.49 1.41
C ALA A 333 -16.44 -12.71 2.68
N VAL A 334 -16.82 -12.06 3.79
CA VAL A 334 -16.20 -12.29 5.11
C VAL A 334 -16.74 -13.57 5.73
N GLU A 335 -18.06 -13.79 5.68
CA GLU A 335 -18.72 -14.95 6.32
C GLU A 335 -18.49 -16.26 5.56
N ASP A 336 -18.51 -16.22 4.23
CA ASP A 336 -18.29 -17.42 3.39
C ASP A 336 -16.81 -17.79 3.22
N GLY A 337 -15.89 -16.96 3.74
CA GLY A 337 -14.46 -17.20 3.70
C GLY A 337 -13.80 -16.87 2.37
N THR A 338 -14.48 -16.22 1.44
CA THR A 338 -13.93 -15.81 0.13
C THR A 338 -12.61 -15.07 0.25
N ILE A 339 -12.49 -14.15 1.24
CA ILE A 339 -11.30 -13.31 1.44
C ILE A 339 -10.21 -13.96 2.30
N ALA A 340 -10.51 -15.08 2.95
CA ALA A 340 -9.57 -15.74 3.85
C ALA A 340 -8.50 -16.56 3.08
N PRO A 341 -7.38 -16.91 3.70
CA PRO A 341 -6.42 -17.85 3.11
C PRO A 341 -7.09 -19.15 2.65
N GLY A 342 -6.89 -19.50 1.38
CA GLY A 342 -7.54 -20.66 0.75
C GLY A 342 -8.97 -20.39 0.26
N GLY A 343 -9.51 -19.21 0.44
CA GLY A 343 -10.76 -18.77 -0.15
C GLY A 343 -10.66 -18.53 -1.66
N ALA A 344 -11.79 -18.23 -2.28
CA ALA A 344 -11.86 -18.05 -3.74
C ALA A 344 -11.09 -16.81 -4.25
N CYS A 345 -10.92 -15.79 -3.42
CA CYS A 345 -10.14 -14.59 -3.73
C CYS A 345 -9.55 -14.00 -2.43
N PRO A 346 -8.46 -14.58 -1.90
CA PRO A 346 -7.88 -14.12 -0.66
C PRO A 346 -7.39 -12.68 -0.75
N ILE A 347 -7.60 -11.92 0.33
CA ILE A 347 -7.17 -10.53 0.43
C ILE A 347 -6.02 -10.42 1.42
N ASN A 348 -5.04 -9.57 1.08
CA ASN A 348 -3.93 -9.19 1.97
C ASN A 348 -3.16 -10.38 2.55
N MET A 349 -2.76 -11.31 1.68
CA MET A 349 -1.95 -12.46 2.09
C MET A 349 -0.60 -12.05 2.68
N SER A 350 -0.11 -10.84 2.37
CA SER A 350 1.08 -10.23 2.99
C SER A 350 0.88 -9.86 4.47
N GLY A 351 -0.37 -9.80 4.95
CA GLY A 351 -0.77 -9.27 6.24
C GLY A 351 -1.40 -7.87 6.17
N GLY A 352 -1.57 -7.33 4.96
CA GLY A 352 -2.14 -5.99 4.76
C GLY A 352 -1.31 -4.88 5.40
N LEU A 353 -1.90 -3.72 5.57
CA LEU A 353 -1.27 -2.58 6.23
C LEU A 353 -1.36 -2.68 7.75
N ILE A 354 -2.49 -3.21 8.26
CA ILE A 354 -2.67 -3.37 9.72
C ILE A 354 -1.73 -4.41 10.31
N GLY A 355 -1.45 -5.48 9.60
CA GLY A 355 -0.58 -6.56 10.07
C GLY A 355 0.88 -6.43 9.59
N CYS A 356 1.10 -6.28 8.29
CA CYS A 356 2.46 -6.15 7.74
C CYS A 356 3.13 -4.85 8.17
N GLY A 357 2.37 -3.75 8.23
CA GLY A 357 2.87 -2.43 8.54
C GLY A 357 2.59 -1.42 7.42
N HIS A 358 2.60 -0.13 7.79
CA HIS A 358 2.18 0.97 6.95
C HIS A 358 3.18 2.14 6.97
N PRO A 359 4.41 1.99 6.43
CA PRO A 359 5.23 3.14 6.12
C PRO A 359 4.55 3.89 4.96
N VAL A 360 3.89 5.00 5.26
CA VAL A 360 2.88 5.63 4.40
C VAL A 360 3.35 5.82 2.96
N GLY A 361 4.51 6.44 2.76
CA GLY A 361 5.07 6.66 1.43
C GLY A 361 5.52 5.39 0.70
N ALA A 362 5.78 4.30 1.42
CA ALA A 362 6.26 3.03 0.85
C ALA A 362 5.13 2.04 0.50
N THR A 363 3.91 2.31 0.95
CA THR A 363 2.82 1.32 0.88
C THR A 363 2.48 0.88 -0.53
N GLY A 364 2.41 1.80 -1.49
CA GLY A 364 2.08 1.46 -2.88
C GLY A 364 3.13 0.54 -3.53
N SER A 365 4.42 0.84 -3.37
CA SER A 365 5.50 -0.02 -3.88
C SER A 365 5.53 -1.38 -3.17
N ARG A 366 5.24 -1.40 -1.85
CA ARG A 366 5.15 -2.66 -1.09
C ARG A 366 4.04 -3.56 -1.61
N MET A 367 2.81 -3.05 -1.79
CA MET A 367 1.68 -3.84 -2.29
C MET A 367 1.95 -4.38 -3.70
N VAL A 368 2.56 -3.57 -4.57
CA VAL A 368 2.97 -4.02 -5.92
C VAL A 368 4.04 -5.10 -5.85
N TRP A 369 5.02 -4.95 -4.94
CA TRP A 369 6.06 -5.97 -4.77
C TRP A 369 5.51 -7.27 -4.18
N ASP A 370 4.60 -7.21 -3.22
CA ASP A 370 3.92 -8.39 -2.67
C ASP A 370 3.12 -9.13 -3.76
N ALA A 371 2.32 -8.40 -4.54
CA ALA A 371 1.59 -8.98 -5.66
C ALA A 371 2.55 -9.60 -6.70
N ALA A 372 3.67 -8.93 -7.03
CA ALA A 372 4.66 -9.45 -7.95
C ALA A 372 5.28 -10.77 -7.46
N ARG A 373 5.62 -10.86 -6.15
CA ARG A 373 6.13 -12.10 -5.55
C ARG A 373 5.08 -13.22 -5.56
N GLN A 374 3.82 -12.90 -5.30
CA GLN A 374 2.73 -13.87 -5.29
C GLN A 374 2.52 -14.47 -6.69
N VAL A 375 2.38 -13.65 -7.71
CA VAL A 375 2.15 -14.14 -9.09
C VAL A 375 3.35 -14.87 -9.70
N THR A 376 4.56 -14.65 -9.17
CA THR A 376 5.79 -15.34 -9.61
C THR A 376 6.19 -16.51 -8.72
N GLY A 377 5.39 -16.85 -7.70
CA GLY A 377 5.69 -17.93 -6.76
C GLY A 377 6.89 -17.65 -5.82
N GLN A 378 7.25 -16.38 -5.64
CA GLN A 378 8.38 -15.95 -4.79
C GLN A 378 7.93 -15.43 -3.42
N ALA A 379 6.66 -15.54 -3.12
CA ALA A 379 6.08 -15.01 -1.88
C ALA A 379 6.33 -15.90 -0.65
N GLY A 380 6.83 -17.12 -0.81
CA GLY A 380 7.01 -18.06 0.30
C GLY A 380 5.67 -18.55 0.83
N GLU A 381 5.43 -18.33 2.13
CA GLU A 381 4.18 -18.75 2.81
C GLU A 381 3.06 -17.68 2.75
N MET A 382 3.29 -16.53 2.08
CA MET A 382 2.31 -15.45 1.90
C MET A 382 1.29 -15.76 0.80
#